data_63cfd405211dcdb66cec09fe332d080d
#
_entry.id   63cfd405211dcdb66cec09fe332d080d
#
_cell.length_a   1.000
_cell.length_b   1.000
_cell.length_c   1.000
_cell.angle_alpha   90.00
_cell.angle_beta   90.00
_cell.angle_gamma   90.00
#
_symmetry.space_group_name_H-M   'P 1'
#
loop_
_entity.id
_entity.type
_entity.pdbx_description
1 polymer ?
#
loop_
_entity_poly.entity_id
_entity_poly.type
_entity_poly.pdbx_seq_one_letter_code
_entity_poly.pdbx_strand_id
1 'polypeptide(L)' 'MKMELQAILEVLEEKENRVENRLDEIDEYSNYYYYEVGRLSALREVESLVKDLLDE' A
#
# COMPACT_ATOMS: atom_id res chain seq x y z
N MET A 1 -12.56 -1.46 17.87
CA MET A 1 -12.34 -0.75 16.59
C MET A 1 -10.86 -0.46 16.33
N LYS A 2 -10.12 0.07 17.30
CA LYS A 2 -8.71 0.41 17.09
C LYS A 2 -7.85 -0.81 16.76
N MET A 3 -8.10 -1.96 17.40
CA MET A 3 -7.34 -3.17 17.11
C MET A 3 -7.56 -3.65 15.68
N GLU A 4 -8.80 -3.58 15.21
CA GLU A 4 -9.13 -3.96 13.83
C GLU A 4 -8.47 -3.02 12.83
N LEU A 5 -8.47 -1.71 13.12
CA LEU A 5 -7.83 -0.73 12.25
C LEU A 5 -6.32 -0.94 12.20
N GLN A 6 -5.71 -1.26 13.35
CA GLN A 6 -4.27 -1.55 13.38
C GLN A 6 -3.93 -2.81 12.60
N ALA A 7 -4.77 -3.83 12.68
CA ALA A 7 -4.58 -5.06 11.90
C ALA A 7 -4.65 -4.77 10.40
N ILE A 8 -5.61 -3.93 9.99
CA ILE A 8 -5.74 -3.52 8.58
C ILE A 8 -4.50 -2.74 8.16
N LEU A 9 -4.02 -1.84 9.01
CA LEU A 9 -2.82 -1.05 8.72
C LEU A 9 -1.61 -1.94 8.48
N GLU A 10 -1.42 -2.96 9.31
CA GLU A 10 -0.31 -3.91 9.17
C GLU A 10 -0.41 -4.66 7.83
N VAL A 11 -1.61 -5.09 7.44
CA VAL A 11 -1.81 -5.76 6.17
C VAL A 11 -1.49 -4.82 5.00
N LEU A 12 -1.91 -3.56 5.10
CA LEU A 12 -1.64 -2.56 4.06
C LEU A 12 -0.14 -2.33 3.90
N GLU A 13 0.58 -2.18 5.01
CA GLU A 13 2.03 -1.97 4.99
C GLU A 13 2.74 -3.17 4.36
N GLU A 14 2.31 -4.37 4.68
CA GLU A 14 2.86 -5.59 4.10
C GLU A 14 2.66 -5.64 2.59
N LYS A 15 1.46 -5.29 2.13
CA LYS A 15 1.15 -5.24 0.71
C LYS A 15 1.98 -4.17 -0.01
N GLU A 16 2.15 -3.00 0.61
CA GLU A 16 3.00 -1.95 0.06
C GLU A 16 4.44 -2.42 -0.11
N ASN A 17 4.97 -3.09 0.91
CA ASN A 17 6.35 -3.61 0.84
C ASN A 17 6.51 -4.62 -0.29
N ARG A 18 5.53 -5.47 -0.50
CA ARG A 18 5.55 -6.45 -1.60
C ARG A 18 5.56 -5.77 -2.96
N VAL A 19 4.75 -4.73 -3.10
CA VAL A 19 4.70 -3.97 -4.36
C VAL A 19 6.01 -3.24 -4.59
N GLU A 20 6.57 -2.59 -3.57
CA GLU A 20 7.84 -1.89 -3.68
C GLU A 20 8.97 -2.85 -4.10
N ASN A 21 9.03 -4.04 -3.49
CA ASN A 21 10.02 -5.03 -3.86
C ASN A 21 9.85 -5.50 -5.31
N ARG A 22 8.60 -5.62 -5.74
CA ARG A 22 8.29 -6.03 -7.12
C ARG A 22 8.69 -4.96 -8.12
N LEU A 23 8.51 -3.68 -7.76
CA LEU A 23 8.89 -2.56 -8.63
C LEU A 23 10.39 -2.56 -8.92
N ASP A 24 11.21 -3.00 -7.97
CA ASP A 24 12.65 -3.09 -8.17
C ASP A 24 13.05 -4.14 -9.22
N GLU A 25 12.16 -5.09 -9.49
CA GLU A 25 12.41 -6.19 -10.40
C GLU A 25 11.75 -6.03 -11.77
N ILE A 26 10.84 -5.06 -11.91
CA ILE A 26 10.08 -4.86 -13.14
C ILE A 26 10.74 -3.75 -13.97
N ASP A 27 10.72 -3.95 -15.30
CA ASP A 27 11.15 -2.90 -16.24
C ASP A 27 10.28 -1.66 -16.06
N GLU A 28 10.90 -0.53 -15.76
CA GLU A 28 10.19 0.73 -15.50
C GLU A 28 9.44 1.28 -16.72
N TYR A 29 9.73 0.74 -17.91
CA TYR A 29 9.06 1.15 -19.14
C TYR A 29 7.88 0.24 -19.51
N SER A 30 7.60 -0.77 -18.70
CA SER A 30 6.51 -1.70 -18.97
C SER A 30 5.17 -1.18 -18.43
N ASN A 31 4.08 -1.62 -19.06
CA ASN A 31 2.73 -1.30 -18.56
C ASN A 31 2.50 -1.92 -17.17
N TYR A 32 3.13 -3.05 -16.91
CA TYR A 32 3.02 -3.71 -15.62
C TYR A 32 3.61 -2.87 -14.50
N TYR A 33 4.71 -2.16 -14.79
CA TYR A 33 5.32 -1.24 -13.83
C TYR A 33 4.32 -0.15 -13.42
N TYR A 34 3.67 0.48 -14.39
CA TYR A 34 2.69 1.54 -14.10
C TYR A 34 1.48 1.02 -13.36
N TYR A 35 1.05 -0.22 -13.66
CA TYR A 35 -0.03 -0.86 -12.93
C TYR A 35 0.33 -1.01 -11.45
N GLU A 36 1.53 -1.49 -11.16
CA GLU A 36 1.99 -1.67 -9.78
C GLU A 36 2.19 -0.34 -9.06
N VAL A 37 2.67 0.70 -9.74
CA VAL A 37 2.76 2.05 -9.17
C VAL A 37 1.37 2.54 -8.77
N GLY A 38 0.38 2.33 -9.61
CA GLY A 38 -1.00 2.70 -9.30
C GLY A 38 -1.54 1.97 -8.09
N ARG A 39 -1.24 0.66 -7.99
CA ARG A 39 -1.64 -0.13 -6.83
C ARG A 39 -1.01 0.41 -5.55
N LEU A 40 0.28 0.73 -5.60
CA LEU A 40 0.97 1.28 -4.43
C LEU A 40 0.35 2.61 -3.99
N SER A 41 0.04 3.46 -4.96
CA SER A 41 -0.60 4.74 -4.69
C SER A 41 -1.95 4.55 -4.00
N ALA A 42 -2.76 3.62 -4.49
CA ALA A 42 -4.06 3.32 -3.90
C ALA A 42 -3.92 2.76 -2.47
N LEU A 43 -2.95 1.87 -2.25
CA LEU A 43 -2.71 1.32 -0.93
C LEU A 43 -2.31 2.40 0.07
N ARG A 44 -1.48 3.36 -0.36
CA ARG A 44 -1.06 4.47 0.49
C ARG A 44 -2.21 5.42 0.81
N GLU A 45 -3.14 5.61 -0.11
CA GLU A 45 -4.34 6.40 0.15
C GLU A 45 -5.18 5.75 1.25
N VAL A 46 -5.40 4.45 1.15
CA VAL A 46 -6.17 3.72 2.16
C VAL A 46 -5.45 3.72 3.50
N GLU A 47 -4.14 3.55 3.48
CA GLU A 47 -3.32 3.62 4.69
C GLU A 47 -3.50 4.96 5.40
N SER A 48 -3.48 6.05 4.65
CA SER A 48 -3.68 7.38 5.18
C SER A 48 -5.04 7.53 5.85
N LEU A 49 -6.08 7.00 5.23
CA LEU A 49 -7.44 7.02 5.79
C LEU A 49 -7.51 6.23 7.10
N VAL A 50 -6.87 5.07 7.15
CA VAL A 50 -6.85 4.25 8.37
C VAL A 50 -6.12 4.97 9.49
N LYS A 51 -5.00 5.61 9.18
CA LYS A 51 -4.24 6.39 10.17
C LYS A 51 -5.06 7.55 10.72
N ASP A 52 -5.82 8.22 9.86
CA ASP A 52 -6.70 9.31 10.29
C ASP A 52 -7.77 8.80 11.25
N LEU A 53 -8.33 7.63 10.96
CA LEU A 53 -9.33 7.01 11.83
C LEU A 53 -8.73 6.61 13.18
N LEU A 54 -7.48 6.16 13.19
CA LEU A 54 -6.81 5.79 14.43
C LEU A 54 -6.52 7.00 15.31
N ASP A 55 -6.31 8.16 14.71
CA ASP A 55 -6.03 9.40 15.44
C ASP A 55 -7.29 10.01 16.06
N GLU A 56 -8.46 9.55 15.71
CA GLU A 56 -9.69 9.98 16.36
C GLU A 56 -9.85 9.29 17.72
#